data_69fdab281a0236370f1690e2c416c9af
#
_entry.id   69fdab281a0236370f1690e2c416c9af
#
_cell.length_a   1.000
_cell.length_b   1.000
_cell.length_c   1.000
_cell.angle_alpha   90.00
_cell.angle_beta   90.00
_cell.angle_gamma   90.00
#
_symmetry.space_group_name_H-M   'P 1'
#
loop_
_entity.id
_entity.type
_entity.pdbx_description
1 polymer ?
#
loop_
_entity_poly.entity_id
_entity_poly.type
_entity_poly.pdbx_seq_one_letter_code
_entity_poly.pdbx_strand_id
1 'polypeptide(L)'
;MKNWGDYSFVIRSKHRKGVFLALSEPKTPTQLSAELNLNLGYISNIIISLIDRKLIECLNPEEKRYRLYRRTKKGEELVKEIKN
;
A
#
# COMPACT_ATOMS: atom_id res chain seq x y z
N MET A 1 13.56 0.60 -15.96
CA MET A 1 14.37 1.50 -15.11
C MET A 1 13.87 1.42 -13.67
N LYS A 2 14.78 1.28 -12.75
CA LYS A 2 14.41 1.22 -11.33
C LYS A 2 14.03 2.59 -10.81
N ASN A 3 12.97 2.65 -10.02
CA ASN A 3 12.56 3.88 -9.37
C ASN A 3 13.11 3.90 -7.95
N TRP A 4 14.31 4.43 -7.79
CA TRP A 4 14.98 4.45 -6.49
C TRP A 4 14.22 5.26 -5.45
N GLY A 5 13.54 6.34 -5.89
CA GLY A 5 12.76 7.16 -4.97
C GLY A 5 11.62 6.37 -4.34
N ASP A 6 10.84 5.66 -5.15
CA ASP A 6 9.74 4.86 -4.65
C ASP A 6 10.24 3.66 -3.86
N TYR A 7 11.29 3.01 -4.33
CA TYR A 7 11.90 1.89 -3.63
C TYR A 7 12.32 2.30 -2.22
N SER A 8 13.11 3.37 -2.13
CA SER A 8 13.58 3.88 -0.85
C SER A 8 12.43 4.30 0.04
N PHE A 9 11.41 4.97 -0.53
CA PHE A 9 10.25 5.41 0.22
C PHE A 9 9.54 4.23 0.91
N VAL A 10 9.36 3.14 0.19
CA VAL A 10 8.66 1.97 0.73
C VAL A 10 9.53 1.24 1.76
N ILE A 11 10.79 0.96 1.44
CA ILE A 11 11.60 0.12 2.32
C ILE A 11 12.09 0.83 3.59
N ARG A 12 12.10 2.16 3.61
CA ARG A 12 12.55 2.90 4.80
C ARG A 12 11.62 2.76 5.99
N SER A 13 10.36 2.40 5.76
CA SER A 13 9.42 2.21 6.84
C SER A 13 8.97 0.75 6.84
N LYS A 14 9.25 0.06 7.92
CA LYS A 14 8.83 -1.33 8.09
C LYS A 14 7.33 -1.49 7.90
N HIS A 15 6.55 -0.59 8.48
CA HIS A 15 5.10 -0.69 8.42
C HIS A 15 4.56 -0.33 7.04
N ARG A 16 5.16 0.68 6.39
CA ARG A 16 4.77 1.03 5.03
C ARG A 16 5.04 -0.12 4.08
N LYS A 17 6.21 -0.72 4.22
CA LYS A 17 6.56 -1.90 3.44
C LYS A 17 5.57 -3.03 3.70
N GLY A 18 5.21 -3.25 4.98
CA GLY A 18 4.25 -4.29 5.36
C GLY A 18 2.89 -4.09 4.70
N VAL A 19 2.36 -2.86 4.75
CA VAL A 19 1.08 -2.55 4.12
C VAL A 19 1.17 -2.78 2.61
N PHE A 20 2.23 -2.28 1.99
CA PHE A 20 2.40 -2.39 0.54
C PHE A 20 2.45 -3.85 0.09
N LEU A 21 3.21 -4.69 0.79
CA LEU A 21 3.32 -6.10 0.44
C LEU A 21 2.06 -6.89 0.77
N ALA A 22 1.33 -6.48 1.81
CA ALA A 22 0.06 -7.14 2.17
C ALA A 22 -1.03 -6.94 1.13
N LEU A 23 -0.88 -5.97 0.24
CA LEU A 23 -1.83 -5.70 -0.84
C LEU A 23 -1.58 -6.57 -2.07
N SER A 24 -1.23 -7.83 -1.85
CA SER A 24 -1.11 -8.82 -2.94
C SER A 24 -2.47 -9.09 -3.57
N GLU A 25 -3.55 -8.78 -2.84
CA GLU A 25 -4.91 -8.79 -3.35
C GLU A 25 -5.64 -7.59 -2.75
N PRO A 26 -6.77 -7.17 -3.32
CA PRO A 26 -7.49 -6.00 -2.78
C PRO A 26 -7.90 -6.21 -1.32
N LYS A 27 -7.68 -5.18 -0.49
CA LYS A 27 -8.02 -5.22 0.92
C LYS A 27 -8.53 -3.87 1.39
N THR A 28 -9.35 -3.90 2.46
CA THR A 28 -9.80 -2.69 3.11
C THR A 28 -8.79 -2.28 4.19
N PRO A 29 -8.82 -1.01 4.62
CA PRO A 29 -7.95 -0.59 5.73
C PRO A 29 -8.20 -1.40 7.00
N THR A 30 -9.46 -1.78 7.27
CA THR A 30 -9.79 -2.60 8.44
C THR A 30 -9.11 -3.96 8.36
N GLN A 31 -9.13 -4.59 7.19
CA GLN A 31 -8.45 -5.87 7.00
C GLN A 31 -6.94 -5.73 7.21
N LEU A 32 -6.36 -4.66 6.69
CA LEU A 32 -4.92 -4.40 6.86
C LEU A 32 -4.57 -4.16 8.33
N SER A 33 -5.41 -3.41 9.02
CA SER A 33 -5.22 -3.13 10.45
C SER A 33 -5.20 -4.43 11.25
N ALA A 34 -6.17 -5.30 11.00
CA ALA A 34 -6.27 -6.58 11.70
C ALA A 34 -5.10 -7.50 11.34
N GLU A 35 -4.78 -7.59 10.06
CA GLU A 35 -3.75 -8.50 9.57
C GLU A 35 -2.36 -8.12 10.07
N LEU A 36 -2.08 -6.82 10.11
CA LEU A 36 -0.77 -6.33 10.50
C LEU A 36 -0.68 -5.90 11.97
N ASN A 37 -1.81 -5.94 12.66
CA ASN A 37 -1.91 -5.51 14.04
C ASN A 37 -1.42 -4.08 14.23
N LEU A 38 -1.92 -3.19 13.37
CA LEU A 38 -1.59 -1.77 13.40
C LEU A 38 -2.84 -0.93 13.55
N ASN A 39 -2.70 0.23 14.18
CA ASN A 39 -3.79 1.17 14.37
C ASN A 39 -4.39 1.59 13.02
N LEU A 40 -5.72 1.65 12.96
CA LEU A 40 -6.42 1.99 11.72
C LEU A 40 -6.06 3.37 11.19
N GLY A 41 -5.93 4.35 12.07
CA GLY A 41 -5.52 5.70 11.66
C GLY A 41 -4.13 5.71 11.05
N TYR A 42 -3.22 4.93 11.61
CA TYR A 42 -1.87 4.80 11.09
C TYR A 42 -1.88 4.13 9.70
N ILE A 43 -2.69 3.07 9.55
CA ILE A 43 -2.88 2.40 8.26
C ILE A 43 -3.39 3.40 7.22
N SER A 44 -4.37 4.22 7.60
CA SER A 44 -4.94 5.22 6.67
C SER A 44 -3.88 6.20 6.19
N ASN A 45 -3.01 6.65 7.09
CA ASN A 45 -1.93 7.57 6.72
C ASN A 45 -0.94 6.90 5.76
N ILE A 46 -0.63 5.64 5.97
CA ILE A 46 0.24 4.89 5.08
C ILE A 46 -0.39 4.77 3.69
N ILE A 47 -1.68 4.43 3.66
CA ILE A 47 -2.42 4.30 2.40
C ILE A 47 -2.37 5.61 1.61
N ILE A 48 -2.63 6.74 2.27
CA ILE A 48 -2.57 8.05 1.62
C ILE A 48 -1.18 8.30 1.03
N SER A 49 -0.13 7.97 1.77
CA SER A 49 1.23 8.19 1.30
C SER A 49 1.55 7.34 0.06
N LEU A 50 1.04 6.11 0.02
CA LEU A 50 1.25 5.22 -1.12
C LEU A 50 0.43 5.66 -2.34
N ILE A 51 -0.79 6.17 -2.11
CA ILE A 51 -1.61 6.72 -3.19
C ILE A 51 -0.93 7.93 -3.81
N ASP A 52 -0.36 8.80 -2.99
CA ASP A 52 0.34 9.99 -3.48
C ASP A 52 1.47 9.63 -4.44
N ARG A 53 2.09 8.49 -4.25
CA ARG A 53 3.13 8.01 -5.16
C ARG A 53 2.59 7.13 -6.28
N LYS A 54 1.28 6.95 -6.33
CA LYS A 54 0.61 6.13 -7.35
C LYS A 54 1.05 4.67 -7.32
N LEU A 55 1.44 4.21 -6.14
CA LEU A 55 1.83 2.81 -5.95
C LEU A 55 0.65 1.92 -5.63
N ILE A 56 -0.42 2.50 -5.10
CA ILE A 56 -1.68 1.80 -4.86
C ILE A 56 -2.83 2.69 -5.33
N GLU A 57 -3.99 2.09 -5.48
CA GLU A 57 -5.19 2.82 -5.91
C GLU A 57 -6.42 2.27 -5.21
N CYS A 58 -7.45 3.10 -5.11
CA CYS A 58 -8.74 2.68 -4.58
C CYS A 58 -9.61 2.16 -5.72
N LEU A 59 -10.16 0.96 -5.55
CA LEU A 59 -10.99 0.33 -6.57
C LEU A 59 -12.42 0.85 -6.60
N ASN A 60 -12.90 1.38 -5.48
CA ASN A 60 -14.29 1.83 -5.34
C ASN A 60 -14.33 3.20 -4.64
N PRO A 61 -13.77 4.26 -5.28
CA PRO A 61 -13.64 5.57 -4.63
C PRO A 61 -14.95 6.24 -4.29
N GLU A 62 -16.05 5.86 -4.91
CA GLU A 62 -17.36 6.42 -4.61
C GLU A 62 -17.93 5.88 -3.29
N GLU A 63 -17.36 4.80 -2.76
CA GLU A 63 -17.81 4.26 -1.47
C GLU A 63 -17.16 5.02 -0.33
N LYS A 64 -17.92 5.26 0.74
CA LYS A 64 -17.41 5.90 1.94
C LYS A 64 -16.87 4.90 2.95
N ARG A 65 -17.35 3.66 2.89
CA ARG A 65 -16.94 2.59 3.78
C ARG A 65 -16.45 1.41 2.96
N TYR A 66 -15.60 0.60 3.56
CA TYR A 66 -15.10 -0.62 2.93
C TYR A 66 -14.44 -0.34 1.58
N ARG A 67 -13.66 0.77 1.54
CA ARG A 67 -12.89 1.06 0.34
C ARG A 67 -11.82 -0.01 0.15
N LEU A 68 -11.75 -0.54 -1.07
CA LEU A 68 -10.78 -1.56 -1.43
C LEU A 68 -9.60 -0.90 -2.12
N TYR A 69 -8.41 -1.28 -1.69
CA TYR A 69 -7.16 -0.78 -2.26
C TYR A 69 -6.37 -1.93 -2.84
N ARG A 70 -5.64 -1.64 -3.89
CA ARG A 70 -4.74 -2.62 -4.50
C ARG A 70 -3.52 -1.90 -5.04
N ARG A 71 -2.47 -2.67 -5.33
CA ARG A 71 -1.31 -2.08 -5.98
C ARG A 71 -1.64 -1.76 -7.44
N THR A 72 -1.07 -0.66 -7.93
CA THR A 72 -1.15 -0.30 -9.34
C THR A 72 -0.13 -1.13 -10.12
N LYS A 73 -0.14 -1.01 -11.45
CA LYS A 73 0.89 -1.64 -12.26
C LYS A 73 2.28 -1.19 -11.83
N LYS A 74 2.42 0.12 -11.56
CA LYS A 74 3.67 0.69 -11.05
C LYS A 74 4.06 0.03 -9.73
N GLY A 75 3.08 -0.18 -8.83
CA GLY A 75 3.32 -0.85 -7.56
C GLY A 75 3.76 -2.29 -7.75
N GLU A 76 3.14 -3.01 -8.67
CA GLU A 76 3.52 -4.40 -8.93
C GLU A 76 4.95 -4.51 -9.47
N GLU A 77 5.36 -3.55 -10.28
CA GLU A 77 6.75 -3.52 -10.75
C GLU A 77 7.71 -3.31 -9.58
N LEU A 78 7.33 -2.43 -8.64
CA LEU A 78 8.16 -2.16 -7.48
C LEU A 78 8.28 -3.39 -6.56
N VAL A 79 7.23 -4.18 -6.46
CA VAL A 79 7.26 -5.41 -5.63
C VAL A 79 8.38 -6.33 -6.11
N LYS A 80 8.58 -6.43 -7.41
CA LYS A 80 9.65 -7.28 -7.97
C LYS A 80 11.02 -6.83 -7.47
N GLU A 81 11.22 -5.52 -7.34
CA GLU A 81 12.48 -4.97 -6.83
C GLU A 81 12.66 -5.28 -5.36
N ILE A 82 11.57 -5.21 -4.58
CA ILE A 82 11.62 -5.41 -3.14
C ILE A 82 11.86 -6.88 -2.79
N LYS A 83 11.26 -7.79 -3.54
CA LYS A 83 11.32 -9.22 -3.24
C LYS A 83 12.57 -9.91 -3.77
N ASN A 84 13.29 -9.26 -4.66
CA ASN A 84 14.50 -9.84 -5.22
C ASN A 84 15.74 -9.49 -4.40
#